data_da3fd1f104593a18f6697dc4379a098c
#
_entry.id   da3fd1f104593a18f6697dc4379a098c
#
_cell.length_a   1.000
_cell.length_b   1.000
_cell.length_c   1.000
_cell.angle_alpha   90.00
_cell.angle_beta   90.00
_cell.angle_gamma   90.00
#
_symmetry.space_group_name_H-M   'P 1'
#
loop_
_entity.id
_entity.type
_entity.pdbx_description
1 polymer ?
#
loop_
_entity_poly.entity_id
_entity_poly.type
_entity_poly.pdbx_seq_one_letter_code
_entity_poly.pdbx_strand_id
1 'polypeptide(L)'
;MKEIALFEKPLPVTPVVPLSGDYGDNQFYIKRDDMLPFSFGGNKVRKAAEFYREIKNSDADVVMTYGRNSSNHCRIIANMAASMGLACHVISPEENRERLYNTAFVEQLGAVIETCPVTKVAETIENRKAAYRREGKHPYFITGGGHGRPGTESYVK
;
A
#
# COMPACT_ATOMS: atom_id res chain seq x y z
N MET A 1 21.98 -1.32 2.00
CA MET A 1 21.06 -1.00 3.12
C MET A 1 20.67 -2.31 3.80
N LYS A 2 20.68 -2.40 5.14
CA LYS A 2 20.15 -3.60 5.81
C LYS A 2 18.64 -3.65 5.54
N GLU A 3 18.19 -4.77 4.98
CA GLU A 3 16.76 -5.05 4.79
C GLU A 3 16.01 -4.75 6.09
N ILE A 4 14.94 -3.99 5.98
CA ILE A 4 14.04 -3.78 7.11
C ILE A 4 13.27 -5.08 7.31
N ALA A 5 13.76 -5.93 8.20
CA ALA A 5 13.21 -7.26 8.48
C ALA A 5 11.81 -7.22 9.15
N LEU A 6 11.07 -6.09 9.03
CA LEU A 6 9.80 -5.95 9.73
C LEU A 6 8.75 -6.95 9.27
N PHE A 7 8.68 -7.21 7.95
CA PHE A 7 7.71 -8.15 7.40
C PHE A 7 8.21 -9.60 7.35
N GLU A 8 9.48 -9.83 7.70
CA GLU A 8 10.06 -11.18 7.89
C GLU A 8 9.51 -11.86 9.13
N LYS A 9 9.04 -11.08 10.09
CA LYS A 9 8.47 -11.54 11.36
C LYS A 9 6.98 -11.24 11.41
N PRO A 10 6.22 -11.94 12.24
CA PRO A 10 4.84 -11.55 12.53
C PRO A 10 4.76 -10.09 13.00
N LEU A 11 3.79 -9.36 12.49
CA LEU A 11 3.54 -8.00 12.98
C LEU A 11 3.21 -8.01 14.49
N PRO A 12 3.61 -6.98 15.23
CA PRO A 12 3.29 -6.91 16.65
C PRO A 12 1.77 -6.89 16.87
N VAL A 13 1.36 -7.51 17.97
CA VAL A 13 -0.03 -7.44 18.42
C VAL A 13 -0.30 -6.03 18.92
N THR A 14 -1.29 -5.38 18.31
CA THR A 14 -1.72 -4.05 18.72
C THR A 14 -2.90 -4.12 19.70
N PRO A 15 -3.04 -3.19 20.65
CA PRO A 15 -4.13 -3.20 21.59
C PRO A 15 -5.51 -3.08 20.93
N VAL A 16 -6.52 -3.63 21.58
CA VAL A 16 -7.93 -3.34 21.32
C VAL A 16 -8.43 -2.57 22.53
N VAL A 17 -8.88 -1.34 22.32
CA VAL A 17 -9.33 -0.45 23.39
C VAL A 17 -10.81 -0.12 23.22
N PRO A 18 -11.58 -0.02 24.33
CA PRO A 18 -12.96 0.41 24.23
C PRO A 18 -13.02 1.88 23.79
N LEU A 19 -14.01 2.19 22.97
CA LEU A 19 -14.33 3.57 22.62
C LEU A 19 -15.25 4.15 23.70
N SER A 20 -14.82 5.25 24.33
CA SER A 20 -15.62 5.95 25.32
C SER A 20 -16.70 6.78 24.64
N GLY A 21 -17.94 6.67 25.11
CA GLY A 21 -19.10 7.41 24.60
C GLY A 21 -20.41 6.73 24.97
N ASP A 22 -21.51 7.42 24.73
CA ASP A 22 -22.85 6.83 24.84
C ASP A 22 -23.27 6.32 23.47
N TYR A 23 -23.38 5.01 23.34
CA TYR A 23 -23.73 4.29 22.12
C TYR A 23 -24.99 3.40 22.32
N GLY A 24 -25.81 3.71 23.32
CA GLY A 24 -26.94 2.88 23.72
C GLY A 24 -26.47 1.50 24.21
N ASP A 25 -27.11 0.44 23.76
CA ASP A 25 -26.78 -0.94 24.14
C ASP A 25 -25.52 -1.50 23.41
N ASN A 26 -24.85 -0.69 22.57
CA ASN A 26 -23.73 -1.14 21.80
C ASN A 26 -22.39 -0.81 22.50
N GLN A 27 -21.41 -1.70 22.34
CA GLN A 27 -20.04 -1.48 22.76
C GLN A 27 -19.14 -1.45 21.52
N PHE A 28 -18.35 -0.39 21.41
CA PHE A 28 -17.39 -0.22 20.31
C PHE A 28 -15.96 -0.33 20.82
N TYR A 29 -15.11 -0.91 19.98
CA TYR A 29 -13.70 -1.08 20.24
C TYR A 29 -12.87 -0.61 19.07
N ILE A 30 -11.69 -0.05 19.36
CA ILE A 30 -10.72 0.36 18.34
C ILE A 30 -9.52 -0.58 18.42
N LYS A 31 -9.22 -1.23 17.30
CA LYS A 31 -7.95 -1.92 17.09
C LYS A 31 -6.89 -0.87 16.73
N ARG A 32 -5.89 -0.70 17.58
CA ARG A 32 -4.87 0.36 17.48
C ARG A 32 -3.79 0.03 16.46
N ASP A 33 -4.17 -0.20 15.20
CA ASP A 33 -3.24 -0.46 14.10
C ASP A 33 -2.41 0.78 13.72
N ASP A 34 -2.79 1.96 14.17
CA ASP A 34 -1.97 3.16 14.15
C ASP A 34 -0.64 3.00 14.91
N MET A 35 -0.55 2.05 15.84
CA MET A 35 0.67 1.73 16.59
C MET A 35 1.62 0.75 15.85
N LEU A 36 1.28 0.29 14.65
CA LEU A 36 2.18 -0.55 13.87
C LEU A 36 3.41 0.25 13.41
N PRO A 37 4.65 -0.26 13.62
CA PRO A 37 5.88 0.51 13.46
C PRO A 37 6.37 0.58 12.00
N PHE A 38 5.46 0.79 11.05
CA PHE A 38 5.80 0.92 9.64
C PHE A 38 4.99 2.03 8.97
N SER A 39 5.68 2.95 8.28
CA SER A 39 5.04 3.97 7.44
C SER A 39 3.91 4.72 8.17
N PHE A 40 4.13 5.13 9.42
CA PHE A 40 3.16 5.79 10.32
C PHE A 40 1.93 4.93 10.70
N GLY A 41 2.05 3.62 10.62
CA GLY A 41 1.00 2.70 11.05
C GLY A 41 -0.25 2.67 10.17
N GLY A 42 -1.28 2.05 10.72
CA GLY A 42 -2.59 1.92 10.10
C GLY A 42 -2.86 0.52 9.52
N ASN A 43 -4.14 0.24 9.30
CA ASN A 43 -4.62 -1.06 8.85
C ASN A 43 -4.00 -1.56 7.52
N LYS A 44 -3.51 -0.65 6.68
CA LYS A 44 -2.88 -1.01 5.40
C LYS A 44 -1.52 -1.68 5.58
N VAL A 45 -0.88 -1.51 6.75
CA VAL A 45 0.37 -2.21 7.09
C VAL A 45 0.19 -3.71 7.12
N ARG A 46 -0.94 -4.21 7.68
CA ARG A 46 -1.27 -5.65 7.69
C ARG A 46 -1.36 -6.20 6.27
N LYS A 47 -2.04 -5.48 5.40
CA LYS A 47 -2.16 -5.86 3.97
C LYS A 47 -0.79 -5.88 3.28
N ALA A 48 0.01 -4.84 3.51
CA ALA A 48 1.36 -4.76 2.93
C ALA A 48 2.25 -5.93 3.33
N ALA A 49 2.13 -6.42 4.56
CA ALA A 49 2.90 -7.58 5.02
C ALA A 49 2.59 -8.86 4.21
N GLU A 50 1.34 -9.08 3.81
CA GLU A 50 0.99 -10.23 2.96
C GLU A 50 1.50 -10.03 1.53
N PHE A 51 1.33 -8.84 0.94
CA PHE A 51 1.87 -8.53 -0.38
C PHE A 51 3.40 -8.60 -0.42
N TYR A 52 4.08 -8.17 0.66
CA TYR A 52 5.53 -8.31 0.78
C TYR A 52 5.97 -9.76 0.63
N ARG A 53 5.29 -10.71 1.29
CA ARG A 53 5.61 -12.14 1.21
C ARG A 53 5.40 -12.69 -0.20
N GLU A 54 4.32 -12.30 -0.88
CA GLU A 54 4.08 -12.71 -2.26
C GLU A 54 5.14 -12.14 -3.22
N ILE A 55 5.44 -10.85 -3.12
CA ILE A 55 6.43 -10.18 -3.96
C ILE A 55 7.82 -10.77 -3.74
N LYS A 56 8.20 -11.03 -2.49
CA LYS A 56 9.49 -11.64 -2.15
C LYS A 56 9.70 -13.02 -2.78
N ASN A 57 8.62 -13.77 -2.98
CA ASN A 57 8.63 -15.11 -3.58
C ASN A 57 8.34 -15.08 -5.10
N SER A 58 8.32 -13.91 -5.71
CA SER A 58 8.11 -13.71 -7.13
C SER A 58 9.37 -13.15 -7.80
N ASP A 59 9.32 -13.01 -9.11
CA ASP A 59 10.34 -12.35 -9.93
C ASP A 59 10.07 -10.85 -10.13
N ALA A 60 9.18 -10.27 -9.34
CA ALA A 60 8.78 -8.88 -9.48
C ALA A 60 9.95 -7.92 -9.20
N ASP A 61 10.14 -6.96 -10.10
CA ASP A 61 11.12 -5.88 -9.99
C ASP A 61 10.48 -4.49 -9.97
N VAL A 62 9.17 -4.42 -10.24
CA VAL A 62 8.36 -3.21 -10.15
C VAL A 62 7.07 -3.50 -9.40
N VAL A 63 6.79 -2.72 -8.36
CA VAL A 63 5.50 -2.75 -7.67
C VAL A 63 4.61 -1.64 -8.22
N MET A 64 3.44 -2.01 -8.70
CA MET A 64 2.45 -1.06 -9.18
C MET A 64 1.23 -1.05 -8.27
N THR A 65 0.64 0.10 -8.07
CA THR A 65 -0.64 0.21 -7.38
C THR A 65 -1.50 1.34 -7.93
N TYR A 66 -2.76 1.37 -7.50
CA TYR A 66 -3.73 2.40 -7.83
C TYR A 66 -4.31 3.02 -6.55
N GLY A 67 -4.46 4.32 -6.60
CA GLY A 67 -5.14 5.09 -5.57
C GLY A 67 -4.78 6.56 -5.66
N ARG A 68 -5.53 7.40 -4.95
CA ARG A 68 -5.15 8.81 -4.85
C ARG A 68 -3.73 8.91 -4.33
N ASN A 69 -2.95 9.83 -4.86
CA ASN A 69 -1.57 10.06 -4.42
C ASN A 69 -1.46 10.40 -2.92
N SER A 70 -2.53 10.95 -2.32
CA SER A 70 -2.66 11.22 -0.89
C SER A 70 -3.07 9.99 -0.04
N SER A 71 -3.26 8.83 -0.67
CA SER A 71 -3.76 7.63 -0.01
C SER A 71 -2.74 7.02 0.96
N ASN A 72 -3.19 6.63 2.15
CA ASN A 72 -2.38 5.83 3.08
C ASN A 72 -1.96 4.48 2.48
N HIS A 73 -2.78 3.92 1.58
CA HIS A 73 -2.41 2.70 0.86
C HIS A 73 -1.20 2.95 -0.04
N CYS A 74 -1.25 3.99 -0.90
CA CYS A 74 -0.14 4.31 -1.81
C CYS A 74 1.15 4.60 -1.04
N ARG A 75 1.08 5.35 0.06
CA ARG A 75 2.22 5.63 0.95
C ARG A 75 2.86 4.34 1.48
N ILE A 76 2.05 3.42 2.00
CA ILE A 76 2.55 2.18 2.60
C ILE A 76 3.14 1.26 1.53
N ILE A 77 2.51 1.15 0.35
CA ILE A 77 3.04 0.34 -0.76
C ILE A 77 4.34 0.95 -1.31
N ALA A 78 4.42 2.26 -1.48
CA ALA A 78 5.65 2.93 -1.90
C ALA A 78 6.80 2.67 -0.91
N ASN A 79 6.52 2.78 0.40
CA ASN A 79 7.53 2.50 1.43
C ASN A 79 7.95 1.01 1.44
N MET A 80 7.01 0.11 1.26
CA MET A 80 7.29 -1.33 1.14
C MET A 80 8.21 -1.61 -0.07
N ALA A 81 7.86 -1.09 -1.26
CA ALA A 81 8.68 -1.26 -2.46
C ALA A 81 10.09 -0.68 -2.27
N ALA A 82 10.20 0.53 -1.72
CA ALA A 82 11.49 1.16 -1.41
C ALA A 82 12.32 0.32 -0.43
N SER A 83 11.69 -0.27 0.60
CA SER A 83 12.38 -1.14 1.56
C SER A 83 12.87 -2.46 0.95
N MET A 84 12.26 -2.90 -0.15
CA MET A 84 12.67 -4.08 -0.93
C MET A 84 13.69 -3.72 -2.03
N GLY A 85 14.01 -2.45 -2.23
CA GLY A 85 14.84 -2.00 -3.34
C GLY A 85 14.16 -2.06 -4.71
N LEU A 86 12.82 -2.14 -4.73
CA LEU A 86 12.03 -2.26 -5.95
C LEU A 86 11.53 -0.88 -6.42
N ALA A 87 11.40 -0.71 -7.73
CA ALA A 87 10.70 0.45 -8.27
C ALA A 87 9.22 0.44 -7.86
N CYS A 88 8.64 1.62 -7.63
CA CYS A 88 7.22 1.76 -7.33
C CYS A 88 6.55 2.70 -8.31
N HIS A 89 5.37 2.31 -8.82
CA HIS A 89 4.56 3.12 -9.73
C HIS A 89 3.13 3.21 -9.22
N VAL A 90 2.70 4.42 -8.90
CA VAL A 90 1.35 4.73 -8.43
C VAL A 90 0.55 5.34 -9.57
N ILE A 91 -0.53 4.68 -9.99
CA ILE A 91 -1.52 5.26 -10.89
C ILE A 91 -2.53 6.04 -10.03
N SER A 92 -2.70 7.34 -10.29
CA SER A 92 -3.56 8.21 -9.48
C SER A 92 -4.62 8.91 -10.34
N PRO A 93 -5.89 8.95 -9.90
CA PRO A 93 -6.89 9.73 -10.59
C PRO A 93 -6.62 11.23 -10.44
N GLU A 94 -6.89 12.02 -11.47
CA GLU A 94 -6.65 13.46 -11.53
C GLU A 94 -7.56 14.31 -10.63
N GLU A 95 -8.31 13.73 -9.73
CA GLU A 95 -9.35 14.42 -8.95
C GLU A 95 -8.86 15.48 -7.96
N ASN A 96 -7.55 15.52 -7.65
CA ASN A 96 -7.01 16.50 -6.70
C ASN A 96 -5.58 16.91 -7.06
N ARG A 97 -5.41 18.21 -7.35
CA ARG A 97 -4.10 18.82 -7.61
C ARG A 97 -3.38 19.24 -6.34
N GLU A 98 -4.01 19.12 -5.18
CA GLU A 98 -3.40 19.51 -3.92
C GLU A 98 -2.32 18.53 -3.50
N ARG A 99 -1.11 19.05 -3.27
CA ARG A 99 0.02 18.27 -2.79
C ARG A 99 -0.08 18.07 -1.28
N LEU A 100 -0.61 16.94 -0.87
CA LEU A 100 -0.73 16.56 0.54
C LEU A 100 0.53 15.85 1.05
N TYR A 101 0.64 15.70 2.37
CA TYR A 101 1.81 15.06 3.01
C TYR A 101 2.13 13.66 2.45
N ASN A 102 1.11 12.83 2.22
CA ASN A 102 1.33 11.50 1.66
C ASN A 102 1.89 11.55 0.23
N THR A 103 1.48 12.54 -0.58
CA THR A 103 2.02 12.74 -1.94
C THR A 103 3.51 13.01 -1.88
N ALA A 104 3.91 14.00 -1.07
CA ALA A 104 5.32 14.35 -0.89
C ALA A 104 6.15 13.15 -0.39
N PHE A 105 5.59 12.38 0.53
CA PHE A 105 6.26 11.22 1.09
C PHE A 105 6.43 10.09 0.05
N VAL A 106 5.40 9.82 -0.76
CA VAL A 106 5.47 8.84 -1.86
C VAL A 106 6.55 9.22 -2.87
N GLU A 107 6.63 10.50 -3.23
CA GLU A 107 7.68 11.02 -4.12
C GLU A 107 9.09 10.89 -3.52
N GLN A 108 9.25 11.23 -2.23
CA GLN A 108 10.53 11.09 -1.52
C GLN A 108 11.02 9.64 -1.42
N LEU A 109 10.10 8.68 -1.43
CA LEU A 109 10.42 7.26 -1.50
C LEU A 109 10.84 6.78 -2.90
N GLY A 110 10.90 7.69 -3.88
CA GLY A 110 11.29 7.40 -5.25
C GLY A 110 10.19 6.76 -6.10
N ALA A 111 8.94 6.77 -5.64
CA ALA A 111 7.85 6.24 -6.43
C ALA A 111 7.45 7.22 -7.54
N VAL A 112 7.17 6.68 -8.73
CA VAL A 112 6.59 7.42 -9.85
C VAL A 112 5.09 7.55 -9.61
N ILE A 113 4.56 8.77 -9.71
CA ILE A 113 3.11 9.03 -9.67
C ILE A 113 2.66 9.42 -11.07
N GLU A 114 1.85 8.57 -11.70
CA GLU A 114 1.22 8.84 -12.98
C GLU A 114 -0.24 9.18 -12.78
N THR A 115 -0.64 10.39 -13.18
CA THR A 115 -2.03 10.85 -13.09
C THR A 115 -2.77 10.58 -14.39
N CYS A 116 -4.03 10.19 -14.28
CA CYS A 116 -4.92 9.99 -15.42
C CYS A 116 -6.38 10.27 -15.05
N PRO A 117 -7.24 10.58 -16.05
CA PRO A 117 -8.68 10.67 -15.80
C PRO A 117 -9.23 9.40 -15.16
N VAL A 118 -10.19 9.52 -14.23
CA VAL A 118 -10.79 8.37 -13.53
C VAL A 118 -11.29 7.30 -14.51
N THR A 119 -11.88 7.72 -15.63
CA THR A 119 -12.39 6.83 -16.68
C THR A 119 -11.31 6.05 -17.44
N LYS A 120 -10.04 6.48 -17.31
CA LYS A 120 -8.89 5.89 -18.00
C LYS A 120 -8.01 5.03 -17.09
N VAL A 121 -8.33 4.92 -15.81
CA VAL A 121 -7.48 4.23 -14.84
C VAL A 121 -7.20 2.78 -15.23
N ALA A 122 -8.22 2.02 -15.59
CA ALA A 122 -8.05 0.62 -15.97
C ALA A 122 -7.16 0.47 -17.22
N GLU A 123 -7.39 1.29 -18.23
CA GLU A 123 -6.59 1.33 -19.45
C GLU A 123 -5.14 1.72 -19.14
N THR A 124 -4.92 2.74 -18.32
CA THR A 124 -3.58 3.20 -17.91
C THR A 124 -2.80 2.10 -17.18
N ILE A 125 -3.46 1.39 -16.27
CA ILE A 125 -2.84 0.26 -15.54
C ILE A 125 -2.36 -0.80 -16.53
N GLU A 126 -3.21 -1.25 -17.46
CA GLU A 126 -2.84 -2.31 -18.40
C GLU A 126 -1.76 -1.85 -19.39
N ASN A 127 -1.85 -0.62 -19.87
CA ASN A 127 -0.83 -0.03 -20.75
C ASN A 127 0.54 0.05 -20.05
N ARG A 128 0.55 0.45 -18.77
CA ARG A 128 1.79 0.55 -17.99
C ARG A 128 2.39 -0.81 -17.68
N LYS A 129 1.57 -1.81 -17.34
CA LYS A 129 2.03 -3.20 -17.20
C LYS A 129 2.65 -3.72 -18.50
N ALA A 130 1.98 -3.49 -19.63
CA ALA A 130 2.48 -3.89 -20.94
C ALA A 130 3.79 -3.19 -21.29
N ALA A 131 3.94 -1.90 -20.96
CA ALA A 131 5.17 -1.15 -21.17
C ALA A 131 6.33 -1.76 -20.37
N TYR A 132 6.15 -2.01 -19.08
CA TYR A 132 7.18 -2.65 -18.27
C TYR A 132 7.58 -4.04 -18.78
N ARG A 133 6.61 -4.86 -19.20
CA ARG A 133 6.91 -6.18 -19.76
C ARG A 133 7.73 -6.07 -21.07
N ARG A 134 7.46 -5.07 -21.92
CA ARG A 134 8.27 -4.82 -23.13
C ARG A 134 9.70 -4.38 -22.81
N GLU A 135 9.91 -3.77 -21.65
CA GLU A 135 11.24 -3.41 -21.11
C GLU A 135 11.93 -4.60 -20.42
N GLY A 136 11.33 -5.80 -20.44
CA GLY A 136 11.86 -6.99 -19.80
C GLY A 136 11.66 -6.99 -18.27
N LYS A 137 10.75 -6.17 -17.76
CA LYS A 137 10.43 -6.09 -16.32
C LYS A 137 9.20 -6.92 -15.96
N HIS A 138 9.11 -7.25 -14.66
CA HIS A 138 8.05 -8.06 -14.08
C HIS A 138 7.21 -7.21 -13.10
N PRO A 139 6.20 -6.47 -13.59
CA PRO A 139 5.38 -5.64 -12.72
C PRO A 139 4.41 -6.48 -11.88
N TYR A 140 4.45 -6.31 -10.56
CA TYR A 140 3.47 -6.83 -9.62
C TYR A 140 2.43 -5.74 -9.30
N PHE A 141 1.17 -5.98 -9.62
CA PHE A 141 0.10 -5.00 -9.42
C PHE A 141 -0.72 -5.32 -8.16
N ILE A 142 -0.76 -4.35 -7.24
CA ILE A 142 -1.62 -4.37 -6.05
C ILE A 142 -2.82 -3.46 -6.30
N THR A 143 -4.02 -4.03 -6.25
CA THR A 143 -5.27 -3.27 -6.41
C THR A 143 -5.42 -2.17 -5.36
N GLY A 144 -6.12 -1.10 -5.72
CA GLY A 144 -6.35 0.05 -4.85
C GLY A 144 -6.89 -0.37 -3.48
N GLY A 145 -6.35 0.24 -2.42
CA GLY A 145 -6.68 -0.12 -1.04
C GLY A 145 -6.17 -1.49 -0.59
N GLY A 146 -5.38 -2.20 -1.41
CA GLY A 146 -4.90 -3.55 -1.13
C GLY A 146 -6.03 -4.56 -1.09
N HIS A 147 -7.00 -4.45 -2.01
CA HIS A 147 -8.06 -5.45 -2.17
C HIS A 147 -7.50 -6.71 -2.84
N GLY A 148 -8.16 -7.84 -2.61
CA GLY A 148 -7.76 -9.14 -3.11
C GLY A 148 -7.47 -10.12 -1.98
N ARG A 149 -7.11 -11.36 -2.34
CA ARG A 149 -6.90 -12.46 -1.39
C ARG A 149 -5.88 -12.10 -0.29
N PRO A 150 -4.65 -11.62 -0.59
CA PRO A 150 -3.68 -11.29 0.45
C PRO A 150 -4.20 -10.20 1.40
N GLY A 151 -4.84 -9.17 0.83
CA GLY A 151 -5.42 -8.08 1.61
C GLY A 151 -6.55 -8.52 2.54
N THR A 152 -7.33 -9.55 2.18
CA THR A 152 -8.38 -10.11 3.02
C THR A 152 -7.79 -11.02 4.10
N GLU A 153 -6.89 -11.92 3.72
CA GLU A 153 -6.20 -12.84 4.65
C GLU A 153 -5.45 -12.10 5.77
N SER A 154 -4.97 -10.88 5.49
CA SER A 154 -4.25 -10.05 6.46
C SER A 154 -5.04 -9.70 7.73
N TYR A 155 -6.35 -9.90 7.73
CA TYR A 155 -7.23 -9.65 8.89
C TYR A 155 -7.70 -10.94 9.59
N VAL A 156 -7.40 -12.08 9.02
CA VAL A 156 -7.83 -13.40 9.53
C VAL A 156 -6.70 -14.13 10.27
N LYS A 157 -5.47 -13.71 10.04
CA LYS A 157 -4.24 -14.29 10.63
C LYS A 157 -3.84 -13.63 11.92
#